data_eaf5621022c6f0e3de57ef63bcc679d3
#
_entry.id   eaf5621022c6f0e3de57ef63bcc679d3
#
_cell.length_a   1.000
_cell.length_b   1.000
_cell.length_c   1.000
_cell.angle_alpha   90.00
_cell.angle_beta   90.00
_cell.angle_gamma   90.00
#
_symmetry.space_group_name_H-M   'P 1'
#
loop_
_entity.id
_entity.type
_entity.pdbx_description
1 polymer ?
#
loop_
_entity_poly.entity_id
_entity_poly.type
_entity_poly.pdbx_seq_one_letter_code
_entity_poly.pdbx_strand_id
1 'polypeptide(L)'
;MESKRLKQVEHLLRELSRGEKAQLLQWVVQDLGDAHPGIESEPSVCGWAATIVRTRIPIWVLEQARRLGTSEAELLRAYPSLRAEDLANAWAYVRGHQEEIAREIAENEAT
;
A
#
# COMPACT_ATOMS: atom_id res chain seq x y z
N MET A 1 -10.74 6.37 6.17
CA MET A 1 -11.83 5.92 7.06
C MET A 1 -11.65 4.44 7.37
N GLU A 2 -11.62 4.09 8.62
CA GLU A 2 -11.46 2.70 9.01
C GLU A 2 -12.72 1.88 8.74
N SER A 3 -12.52 0.66 8.23
CA SER A 3 -13.60 -0.25 7.96
C SER A 3 -14.21 -0.78 9.27
N LYS A 4 -15.54 -0.80 9.36
CA LYS A 4 -16.27 -1.45 10.45
C LYS A 4 -15.88 -2.92 10.58
N ARG A 5 -15.73 -3.58 9.43
CA ARG A 5 -15.36 -5.01 9.38
C ARG A 5 -13.98 -5.25 9.96
N LEU A 6 -13.04 -4.38 9.62
CA LEU A 6 -11.68 -4.52 10.11
C LEU A 6 -11.61 -4.32 11.62
N LYS A 7 -12.39 -3.38 12.17
CA LYS A 7 -12.48 -3.17 13.61
C LYS A 7 -13.09 -4.38 14.32
N GLN A 8 -14.08 -5.02 13.72
CA GLN A 8 -14.67 -6.24 14.26
C GLN A 8 -13.65 -7.36 14.33
N VAL A 9 -12.85 -7.54 13.27
CA VAL A 9 -11.80 -8.54 13.24
C VAL A 9 -10.74 -8.24 14.30
N GLU A 10 -10.35 -6.99 14.44
CA GLU A 10 -9.39 -6.56 15.45
C GLU A 10 -9.86 -6.92 16.86
N HIS A 11 -11.14 -6.69 17.13
CA HIS A 11 -11.73 -7.04 18.41
C HIS A 11 -11.69 -8.55 18.67
N LEU A 12 -12.10 -9.35 17.68
CA LEU A 12 -12.09 -10.79 17.77
C LEU A 12 -10.66 -11.34 17.91
N LEU A 13 -9.72 -10.71 17.25
CA LEU A 13 -8.33 -11.11 17.28
C LEU A 13 -7.76 -11.13 18.70
N ARG A 14 -8.19 -10.19 19.55
CA ARG A 14 -7.74 -10.12 20.93
C ARG A 14 -8.19 -11.31 21.78
N GLU A 15 -9.26 -11.98 21.37
CA GLU A 15 -9.81 -13.14 22.08
C GLU A 15 -9.19 -14.45 21.65
N LEU A 16 -8.42 -14.46 20.58
CA LEU A 16 -7.81 -15.66 20.02
C LEU A 16 -6.53 -16.05 20.77
N SER A 17 -6.31 -17.36 20.90
CA SER A 17 -5.04 -17.88 21.41
C SER A 17 -3.94 -17.66 20.36
N ARG A 18 -2.68 -17.87 20.78
CA ARG A 18 -1.54 -17.74 19.85
C ARG A 18 -1.65 -18.74 18.70
N GLY A 19 -2.07 -19.97 19.00
CA GLY A 19 -2.26 -21.00 17.98
C GLY A 19 -3.35 -20.65 16.99
N GLU A 20 -4.45 -20.09 17.50
CA GLU A 20 -5.55 -19.66 16.66
C GLU A 20 -5.14 -18.48 15.76
N LYS A 21 -4.36 -17.55 16.29
CA LYS A 21 -3.82 -16.44 15.50
C LYS A 21 -2.91 -16.94 14.39
N ALA A 22 -2.08 -17.94 14.67
CA ALA A 22 -1.20 -18.53 13.65
C ALA A 22 -2.01 -19.20 12.55
N GLN A 23 -3.09 -19.89 12.90
CA GLN A 23 -3.98 -20.52 11.94
C GLN A 23 -4.66 -19.46 11.06
N LEU A 24 -5.13 -18.38 11.68
CA LEU A 24 -5.75 -17.28 10.95
C LEU A 24 -4.77 -16.66 9.96
N LEU A 25 -3.53 -16.47 10.39
CA LEU A 25 -2.49 -15.92 9.53
C LEU A 25 -2.31 -16.78 8.27
N GLN A 26 -2.28 -18.10 8.43
CA GLN A 26 -2.15 -19.02 7.31
C GLN A 26 -3.32 -18.88 6.33
N TRP A 27 -4.54 -18.81 6.83
CA TRP A 27 -5.71 -18.64 5.98
C TRP A 27 -5.64 -17.33 5.21
N VAL A 28 -5.26 -16.25 5.90
CA VAL A 28 -5.15 -14.93 5.28
C VAL A 28 -4.08 -14.93 4.19
N VAL A 29 -2.94 -15.52 4.46
CA VAL A 29 -1.84 -15.59 3.48
C VAL A 29 -2.27 -16.34 2.22
N GLN A 30 -2.99 -17.45 2.37
CA GLN A 30 -3.48 -18.22 1.25
C GLN A 30 -4.51 -17.45 0.41
N ASP A 31 -5.33 -16.66 1.09
CA ASP A 31 -6.39 -15.87 0.43
C ASP A 31 -5.83 -14.66 -0.31
N LEU A 32 -4.76 -14.07 0.20
CA LEU A 32 -4.17 -12.86 -0.38
C LEU A 32 -3.44 -13.10 -1.69
N GLY A 33 -2.81 -14.24 -1.86
CA GLY A 33 -1.94 -14.47 -3.01
C GLY A 33 -0.74 -13.53 -2.99
N ASP A 34 -0.64 -12.64 -3.97
CA ASP A 34 0.46 -11.69 -4.10
C ASP A 34 0.11 -10.25 -3.67
N ALA A 35 -0.94 -10.09 -2.87
CA ALA A 35 -1.32 -8.77 -2.37
C ALA A 35 -0.29 -8.24 -1.37
N HIS A 36 -0.23 -6.91 -1.24
CA HIS A 36 0.73 -6.23 -0.35
C HIS A 36 0.00 -5.42 0.72
N PRO A 37 0.50 -5.41 1.97
CA PRO A 37 -0.12 -4.61 3.02
C PRO A 37 -0.22 -3.13 2.64
N GLY A 38 -1.39 -2.55 2.86
CA GLY A 38 -1.62 -1.12 2.65
C GLY A 38 -1.64 -0.65 1.20
N ILE A 39 -1.60 -1.59 0.25
CA ILE A 39 -1.59 -1.28 -1.19
C ILE A 39 -2.81 -1.92 -1.84
N GLU A 40 -3.49 -1.18 -2.70
CA GLU A 40 -4.63 -1.71 -3.46
C GLU A 40 -4.57 -1.24 -4.91
N SER A 41 -5.30 -1.94 -5.77
CA SER A 41 -5.37 -1.63 -7.19
C SER A 41 -6.81 -1.83 -7.65
N GLU A 42 -7.43 -0.79 -8.18
CA GLU A 42 -8.82 -0.82 -8.63
C GLU A 42 -8.97 -0.11 -9.97
N PRO A 43 -9.86 -0.60 -10.86
CA PRO A 43 -10.04 0.01 -12.18
C PRO A 43 -10.55 1.45 -12.12
N SER A 44 -11.32 1.78 -11.08
CA SER A 44 -11.90 3.11 -10.91
C SER A 44 -10.95 4.13 -10.30
N VAL A 45 -9.77 3.68 -9.86
CA VAL A 45 -8.79 4.54 -9.22
C VAL A 45 -7.49 4.47 -9.99
N CYS A 46 -7.06 5.59 -10.55
CA CYS A 46 -5.78 5.72 -11.27
C CYS A 46 -5.53 4.63 -12.33
N GLY A 47 -6.62 4.12 -12.97
CA GLY A 47 -6.49 3.17 -14.08
C GLY A 47 -5.75 1.89 -13.71
N TRP A 48 -6.07 1.25 -12.59
CA TRP A 48 -5.44 0.05 -12.06
C TRP A 48 -4.07 0.26 -11.42
N ALA A 49 -3.51 1.47 -11.44
CA ALA A 49 -2.21 1.70 -10.78
C ALA A 49 -2.33 1.40 -9.28
N ALA A 50 -1.30 0.82 -8.70
CA ALA A 50 -1.25 0.54 -7.27
C ALA A 50 -1.27 1.84 -6.48
N THR A 51 -2.13 1.93 -5.48
CA THR A 51 -2.29 3.12 -4.63
C THR A 51 -2.17 2.76 -3.16
N ILE A 52 -1.85 3.77 -2.35
CA ILE A 52 -1.88 3.62 -0.90
C ILE A 52 -3.35 3.60 -0.44
N VAL A 53 -3.72 2.58 0.32
CA VAL A 53 -5.08 2.44 0.88
C VAL A 53 -5.50 3.72 1.60
N ARG A 54 -6.73 4.16 1.41
CA ARG A 54 -7.34 5.37 1.99
C ARG A 54 -6.96 6.69 1.31
N THR A 55 -5.88 6.74 0.52
CA THR A 55 -5.35 8.01 0.05
C THR A 55 -5.56 8.27 -1.44
N ARG A 56 -5.74 7.23 -2.23
CA ARG A 56 -5.77 7.28 -3.70
C ARG A 56 -4.47 7.82 -4.30
N ILE A 57 -3.38 7.84 -3.54
CA ILE A 57 -2.09 8.30 -4.03
C ILE A 57 -1.39 7.12 -4.70
N PRO A 58 -1.10 7.22 -6.01
CA PRO A 58 -0.42 6.12 -6.71
C PRO A 58 1.02 5.96 -6.21
N ILE A 59 1.47 4.71 -6.11
CA ILE A 59 2.83 4.40 -5.69
C ILE A 59 3.86 5.04 -6.63
N TRP A 60 3.59 5.03 -7.95
CA TRP A 60 4.53 5.58 -8.92
C TRP A 60 4.79 7.09 -8.70
N VAL A 61 3.79 7.83 -8.21
CA VAL A 61 3.95 9.26 -7.91
C VAL A 61 4.99 9.45 -6.80
N LEU A 62 4.88 8.64 -5.75
CA LEU A 62 5.82 8.69 -4.62
C LEU A 62 7.23 8.28 -5.06
N GLU A 63 7.33 7.23 -5.87
CA GLU A 63 8.62 6.76 -6.35
C GLU A 63 9.28 7.77 -7.30
N GLN A 64 8.50 8.40 -8.17
CA GLN A 64 9.02 9.44 -9.05
C GLN A 64 9.63 10.59 -8.23
N ALA A 65 8.91 11.05 -7.22
CA ALA A 65 9.40 12.10 -6.33
C ALA A 65 10.69 11.68 -5.63
N ARG A 66 10.74 10.44 -5.14
CA ARG A 66 11.93 9.91 -4.47
C ARG A 66 13.14 9.90 -5.42
N ARG A 67 12.94 9.47 -6.67
CA ARG A 67 14.01 9.46 -7.68
C ARG A 67 14.52 10.86 -8.00
N LEU A 68 13.66 11.87 -7.86
CA LEU A 68 14.03 13.26 -8.09
C LEU A 68 14.66 13.92 -6.85
N GLY A 69 14.84 13.16 -5.77
CA GLY A 69 15.52 13.65 -4.57
C GLY A 69 14.63 14.13 -3.46
N THR A 70 13.30 13.96 -3.57
CA THR A 70 12.38 14.35 -2.52
C THR A 70 12.54 13.42 -1.32
N SER A 71 12.71 14.00 -0.13
CA SER A 71 12.86 13.22 1.10
C SER A 71 11.51 12.71 1.61
N GLU A 72 11.54 11.70 2.48
CA GLU A 72 10.32 11.20 3.11
C GLU A 72 9.63 12.29 3.93
N ALA A 73 10.39 13.12 4.62
CA ALA A 73 9.82 14.23 5.38
C ALA A 73 9.06 15.19 4.48
N GLU A 74 9.60 15.48 3.30
CA GLU A 74 8.93 16.35 2.32
C GLU A 74 7.66 15.70 1.78
N LEU A 75 7.68 14.39 1.52
CA LEU A 75 6.49 13.66 1.07
C LEU A 75 5.39 13.70 2.12
N LEU A 76 5.74 13.50 3.39
CA LEU A 76 4.77 13.54 4.47
C LEU A 76 4.16 14.93 4.64
N ARG A 77 4.92 15.98 4.36
CA ARG A 77 4.39 17.35 4.37
C ARG A 77 3.50 17.64 3.17
N ALA A 78 3.88 17.13 2.00
CA ALA A 78 3.13 17.36 0.77
C ALA A 78 1.81 16.60 0.74
N TYR A 79 1.79 15.44 1.36
CA TYR A 79 0.60 14.57 1.41
C TYR A 79 0.20 14.28 2.84
N PRO A 80 -0.58 15.18 3.47
CA PRO A 80 -0.93 15.04 4.89
C PRO A 80 -1.66 13.75 5.27
N SER A 81 -2.29 13.08 4.31
CA SER A 81 -2.97 11.80 4.56
C SER A 81 -1.99 10.63 4.69
N LEU A 82 -0.72 10.81 4.28
CA LEU A 82 0.28 9.76 4.38
C LEU A 82 0.87 9.66 5.79
N ARG A 83 1.18 8.43 6.17
CA ARG A 83 1.92 8.13 7.40
C ARG A 83 3.27 7.51 7.01
N ALA A 84 4.23 7.54 7.94
CA ALA A 84 5.53 6.91 7.69
C ALA A 84 5.39 5.43 7.33
N GLU A 85 4.46 4.73 7.95
CA GLU A 85 4.14 3.33 7.65
C GLU A 85 3.72 3.14 6.19
N ASP A 86 2.94 4.08 5.65
CA ASP A 86 2.49 4.02 4.25
C ASP A 86 3.68 4.10 3.29
N LEU A 87 4.66 4.94 3.59
CA LEU A 87 5.88 5.05 2.78
C LEU A 87 6.69 3.77 2.85
N ALA A 88 6.81 3.15 4.03
CA ALA A 88 7.50 1.88 4.16
C ALA A 88 6.84 0.81 3.31
N ASN A 89 5.52 0.74 3.31
CA ASN A 89 4.76 -0.19 2.49
C ASN A 89 4.94 0.09 1.00
N ALA A 90 4.94 1.37 0.61
CA ALA A 90 5.16 1.78 -0.78
C ALA A 90 6.53 1.34 -1.28
N TRP A 91 7.57 1.56 -0.48
CA TRP A 91 8.93 1.16 -0.88
C TRP A 91 9.09 -0.35 -0.99
N ALA A 92 8.41 -1.10 -0.11
CA ALA A 92 8.42 -2.56 -0.22
C ALA A 92 7.75 -3.01 -1.52
N TYR A 93 6.64 -2.38 -1.90
CA TYR A 93 5.96 -2.67 -3.15
C TYR A 93 6.87 -2.37 -4.35
N VAL A 94 7.53 -1.22 -4.35
CA VAL A 94 8.44 -0.82 -5.43
C VAL A 94 9.55 -1.86 -5.62
N ARG A 95 10.13 -2.36 -4.53
CA ARG A 95 11.20 -3.36 -4.61
C ARG A 95 10.77 -4.63 -5.35
N GLY A 96 9.51 -5.02 -5.19
CA GLY A 96 8.98 -6.21 -5.85
C GLY A 96 8.37 -5.96 -7.22
N HIS A 97 8.18 -4.69 -7.62
CA HIS A 97 7.46 -4.33 -8.83
C HIS A 97 8.15 -3.22 -9.63
N GLN A 98 9.48 -3.29 -9.71
CA GLN A 98 10.27 -2.22 -10.32
C GLN A 98 9.90 -1.93 -11.77
N GLU A 99 9.66 -2.98 -12.56
CA GLU A 99 9.30 -2.81 -13.97
C GLU A 99 7.94 -2.14 -14.14
N GLU A 100 6.96 -2.56 -13.34
CA GLU A 100 5.63 -1.97 -13.35
C GLU A 100 5.68 -0.47 -13.04
N ILE A 101 6.37 -0.12 -11.95
CA ILE A 101 6.46 1.27 -11.52
C ILE A 101 7.26 2.12 -12.51
N ALA A 102 8.37 1.59 -13.04
CA ALA A 102 9.15 2.30 -14.04
C ALA A 102 8.34 2.59 -15.29
N ARG A 103 7.52 1.62 -15.71
CA ARG A 103 6.64 1.78 -16.87
C ARG A 103 5.61 2.88 -16.62
N GLU A 104 4.99 2.88 -15.44
CA GLU A 104 3.98 3.87 -15.09
C GLU A 104 4.57 5.28 -15.06
N ILE A 105 5.76 5.44 -14.51
CA ILE A 105 6.47 6.71 -14.50
C ILE A 105 6.74 7.17 -15.94
N ALA A 106 7.25 6.28 -16.78
CA ALA A 106 7.56 6.60 -18.18
C ALA A 106 6.30 7.01 -18.96
N GLU A 107 5.21 6.29 -18.79
CA GLU A 107 3.93 6.61 -19.44
C GLU A 107 3.42 7.98 -19.05
N ASN A 108 3.59 8.36 -17.79
CA ASN A 108 3.12 9.66 -17.31
C ASN A 108 4.06 10.81 -17.70
N GLU A 109 5.34 10.55 -17.86
CA GLU A 109 6.29 11.56 -18.37
C GLU A 109 6.10 11.82 -19.87
N ALA A 110 5.63 10.82 -20.62
CA ALA A 110 5.43 10.93 -22.05
C ALA A 110 4.21 11.79 -22.42
N THR A 111 3.32 12.04 -21.47
CA THR A 111 2.17 12.93 -21.68
C THR A 111 2.47 14.34 -21.23
#